data_3dae3571f5533ef115dc0d034999881c
#
_entry.id   3dae3571f5533ef115dc0d034999881c
#
_cell.length_a   1.000
_cell.length_b   1.000
_cell.length_c   1.000
_cell.angle_alpha   90.00
_cell.angle_beta   90.00
_cell.angle_gamma   90.00
#
_symmetry.space_group_name_H-M   'P 1'
#
loop_
_entity.id
_entity.type
_entity.pdbx_description
1 polymer ?
#
loop_
_entity_poly.entity_id
_entity_poly.type
_entity_poly.pdbx_seq_one_letter_code
_entity_poly.pdbx_strand_id
1 'polypeptide(L)'
;DPRHIVGDMSVSKQQMVEIAKALSINAKILIMDEPTSSLTAREIEELFKIIKQLRENGCGIVYISHRLEELKEIVDRVTIMRDGKYISSANFADVSMNKIISDMVGREITEQFPRVSCKKGEKIFEVKNLNAGRMVRNINISLYEGEIVGLAGLMGAGRTETTRAIFGADPKTSGEIILDGKTLDIKCPMDAIKAGVVLAPEDRKKDGLCTGLSIRHNLALPNLDYICNVLGVINSRREDDLCTKAVENLRIKTPNVEVNSGTLSGGNQQKVVVGKWLARDSRVVIFDEPTRGIDIGAKVEIYNLMNELKKNGIAVMFISSEMPELMGIADRIMVMCDGRITGELSVEEATQEEIMRMAADFEKKQSDVKEKVNG
;
A
#
# COMPACT_ATOMS: atom_id res chain seq x y z
N ASP A 1 -10.42 -29.21 9.92
CA ASP A 1 -9.82 -30.46 10.40
C ASP A 1 -8.57 -30.11 11.21
N PRO A 2 -8.46 -30.58 12.50
CA PRO A 2 -7.28 -30.31 13.34
C PRO A 2 -5.97 -30.88 12.78
N ARG A 3 -6.02 -31.77 11.81
CA ARG A 3 -4.84 -32.36 11.15
C ARG A 3 -4.35 -31.55 9.93
N HIS A 4 -5.04 -30.45 9.62
CA HIS A 4 -4.62 -29.60 8.50
C HIS A 4 -3.29 -28.93 8.82
N ILE A 5 -2.38 -28.88 7.84
CA ILE A 5 -1.07 -28.26 8.01
C ILE A 5 -1.26 -26.73 8.03
N VAL A 6 -0.83 -26.11 9.14
CA VAL A 6 -1.02 -24.65 9.35
C VAL A 6 -0.32 -23.84 8.25
N GLY A 7 0.84 -24.30 7.76
CA GLY A 7 1.56 -23.64 6.66
C GLY A 7 0.77 -23.51 5.35
N ASP A 8 -0.22 -24.39 5.13
CA ASP A 8 -1.07 -24.38 3.91
C ASP A 8 -2.34 -23.53 4.08
N MET A 9 -2.54 -22.94 5.26
CA MET A 9 -3.69 -22.08 5.54
C MET A 9 -3.45 -20.65 5.04
N SER A 10 -4.53 -19.90 4.85
CA SER A 10 -4.42 -18.44 4.62
C SER A 10 -3.78 -17.75 5.84
N VAL A 11 -3.11 -16.63 5.62
CA VAL A 11 -2.40 -15.88 6.67
C VAL A 11 -3.32 -15.53 7.84
N SER A 12 -4.56 -15.13 7.58
CA SER A 12 -5.55 -14.86 8.63
C SER A 12 -5.87 -16.10 9.48
N LYS A 13 -6.00 -17.27 8.86
CA LYS A 13 -6.22 -18.52 9.61
C LYS A 13 -5.00 -18.94 10.42
N GLN A 14 -3.79 -18.74 9.88
CA GLN A 14 -2.55 -18.97 10.63
C GLN A 14 -2.50 -18.08 11.88
N GLN A 15 -2.84 -16.80 11.74
CA GLN A 15 -2.94 -15.84 12.85
C GLN A 15 -3.95 -16.28 13.90
N MET A 16 -5.14 -16.75 13.48
CA MET A 16 -6.15 -17.26 14.41
C MET A 16 -5.69 -18.51 15.17
N VAL A 17 -4.93 -19.41 14.52
CA VAL A 17 -4.34 -20.58 15.18
C VAL A 17 -3.28 -20.16 16.19
N GLU A 18 -2.45 -19.16 15.87
CA GLU A 18 -1.44 -18.62 16.80
C GLU A 18 -2.10 -18.01 18.03
N ILE A 19 -3.15 -17.21 17.86
CA ILE A 19 -3.94 -16.64 18.96
C ILE A 19 -4.56 -17.76 19.81
N ALA A 20 -5.20 -18.75 19.19
CA ALA A 20 -5.79 -19.88 19.90
C ALA A 20 -4.76 -20.68 20.71
N LYS A 21 -3.56 -20.88 20.16
CA LYS A 21 -2.44 -21.50 20.85
C LYS A 21 -2.01 -20.70 22.09
N ALA A 22 -1.86 -19.38 21.96
CA ALA A 22 -1.50 -18.51 23.07
C ALA A 22 -2.57 -18.54 24.18
N LEU A 23 -3.86 -18.58 23.82
CA LEU A 23 -4.98 -18.66 24.75
C LEU A 23 -5.05 -19.98 25.52
N SER A 24 -4.60 -21.07 24.90
CA SER A 24 -4.66 -22.42 25.54
C SER A 24 -3.75 -22.60 26.76
N ILE A 25 -2.83 -21.64 26.98
CA ILE A 25 -1.79 -21.74 28.02
C ILE A 25 -2.25 -21.18 29.39
N ASN A 26 -3.44 -20.54 29.46
CA ASN A 26 -3.93 -19.87 30.67
C ASN A 26 -2.92 -18.86 31.26
N ALA A 27 -2.31 -18.06 30.38
CA ALA A 27 -1.29 -17.11 30.78
C ALA A 27 -1.86 -15.97 31.64
N LYS A 28 -1.13 -15.57 32.69
CA LYS A 28 -1.47 -14.36 33.46
C LYS A 28 -1.13 -13.05 32.74
N ILE A 29 -0.17 -13.11 31.82
CA ILE A 29 0.26 -11.98 30.98
C ILE A 29 0.29 -12.49 29.54
N LEU A 30 -0.37 -11.75 28.64
CA LEU A 30 -0.42 -12.04 27.22
C LEU A 30 0.15 -10.85 26.46
N ILE A 31 1.10 -11.09 25.56
CA ILE A 31 1.67 -10.08 24.66
C ILE A 31 1.18 -10.39 23.24
N MET A 32 0.52 -9.44 22.62
CA MET A 32 0.03 -9.52 21.26
C MET A 32 0.73 -8.46 20.41
N ASP A 33 1.48 -8.89 19.41
CA ASP A 33 2.21 -8.02 18.48
C ASP A 33 1.49 -8.00 17.12
N GLU A 34 0.88 -6.86 16.78
CA GLU A 34 0.12 -6.64 15.54
C GLU A 34 -0.90 -7.75 15.23
N PRO A 35 -1.74 -8.21 16.19
CA PRO A 35 -2.55 -9.41 16.01
C PRO A 35 -3.63 -9.27 14.94
N THR A 36 -3.96 -8.06 14.51
CA THR A 36 -5.02 -7.75 13.54
C THR A 36 -4.51 -7.50 12.12
N SER A 37 -3.21 -7.52 11.90
CA SER A 37 -2.58 -7.12 10.62
C SER A 37 -3.09 -7.89 9.40
N SER A 38 -3.55 -9.13 9.59
CA SER A 38 -4.05 -10.01 8.52
C SER A 38 -5.50 -10.46 8.70
N LEU A 39 -6.21 -9.92 9.70
CA LEU A 39 -7.59 -10.29 10.02
C LEU A 39 -8.60 -9.41 9.29
N THR A 40 -9.75 -10.00 8.97
CA THR A 40 -10.93 -9.27 8.49
C THR A 40 -11.60 -8.51 9.63
N ALA A 41 -12.45 -7.52 9.33
CA ALA A 41 -13.18 -6.74 10.33
C ALA A 41 -13.99 -7.64 11.31
N ARG A 42 -14.65 -8.69 10.79
CA ARG A 42 -15.39 -9.66 11.61
C ARG A 42 -14.48 -10.45 12.55
N GLU A 43 -13.31 -10.88 12.08
CA GLU A 43 -12.34 -11.62 12.91
C GLU A 43 -11.73 -10.69 13.98
N ILE A 44 -11.55 -9.42 13.70
CA ILE A 44 -11.11 -8.40 14.66
C ILE A 44 -12.15 -8.23 15.78
N GLU A 45 -13.43 -8.11 15.44
CA GLU A 45 -14.52 -8.03 16.44
C GLU A 45 -14.53 -9.25 17.38
N GLU A 46 -14.35 -10.45 16.83
CA GLU A 46 -14.27 -11.68 17.64
C GLU A 46 -13.03 -11.68 18.55
N LEU A 47 -11.88 -11.25 18.04
CA LEU A 47 -10.66 -11.11 18.84
C LEU A 47 -10.87 -10.12 19.99
N PHE A 48 -11.51 -8.97 19.75
CA PHE A 48 -11.78 -7.97 20.79
C PHE A 48 -12.70 -8.49 21.88
N LYS A 49 -13.70 -9.31 21.56
CA LYS A 49 -14.53 -10.00 22.57
C LYS A 49 -13.68 -10.90 23.45
N ILE A 50 -12.76 -11.68 22.86
CA ILE A 50 -11.84 -12.55 23.59
C ILE A 50 -10.91 -11.73 24.49
N ILE A 51 -10.33 -10.64 24.00
CA ILE A 51 -9.47 -9.73 24.76
C ILE A 51 -10.21 -9.18 25.98
N LYS A 52 -11.46 -8.72 25.81
CA LYS A 52 -12.29 -8.19 26.91
C LYS A 52 -12.57 -9.27 27.97
N GLN A 53 -12.89 -10.50 27.55
CA GLN A 53 -13.11 -11.64 28.47
C GLN A 53 -11.84 -12.00 29.26
N LEU A 54 -10.68 -12.04 28.60
CA LEU A 54 -9.40 -12.32 29.27
C LEU A 54 -9.06 -11.26 30.33
N ARG A 55 -9.29 -9.98 29.99
CA ARG A 55 -9.09 -8.87 30.92
C ARG A 55 -10.01 -9.00 32.13
N GLU A 56 -11.29 -9.32 31.94
CA GLU A 56 -12.27 -9.55 33.03
C GLU A 56 -11.84 -10.72 33.92
N ASN A 57 -11.19 -11.73 33.36
CA ASN A 57 -10.61 -12.86 34.09
C ASN A 57 -9.25 -12.58 34.74
N GLY A 58 -8.80 -11.29 34.74
CA GLY A 58 -7.58 -10.85 35.41
C GLY A 58 -6.28 -11.10 34.64
N CYS A 59 -6.35 -11.37 33.33
CA CYS A 59 -5.16 -11.44 32.49
C CYS A 59 -4.64 -10.04 32.14
N GLY A 60 -3.36 -9.79 32.42
CA GLY A 60 -2.68 -8.57 31.95
C GLY A 60 -2.35 -8.69 30.45
N ILE A 61 -2.75 -7.70 29.65
CA ILE A 61 -2.56 -7.75 28.20
C ILE A 61 -1.70 -6.57 27.75
N VAL A 62 -0.62 -6.88 27.02
CA VAL A 62 0.19 -5.92 26.28
C VAL A 62 -0.19 -6.05 24.80
N TYR A 63 -0.85 -5.03 24.27
CA TYR A 63 -1.34 -5.01 22.90
C TYR A 63 -0.53 -4.00 22.07
N ILE A 64 0.24 -4.50 21.10
CA ILE A 64 1.06 -3.67 20.22
C ILE A 64 0.32 -3.51 18.91
N SER A 65 0.03 -2.28 18.51
CA SER A 65 -0.61 -1.95 17.24
C SER A 65 -0.26 -0.52 16.81
N HIS A 66 -0.22 -0.30 15.51
CA HIS A 66 -0.20 1.03 14.90
C HIS A 66 -1.60 1.49 14.44
N ARG A 67 -2.61 0.63 14.57
CA ARG A 67 -4.01 0.93 14.22
C ARG A 67 -4.70 1.60 15.39
N LEU A 68 -4.69 2.92 15.40
CA LEU A 68 -5.21 3.72 16.52
C LEU A 68 -6.71 3.54 16.77
N GLU A 69 -7.47 3.18 15.74
CA GLU A 69 -8.91 2.90 15.85
C GLU A 69 -9.18 1.74 16.82
N GLU A 70 -8.32 0.71 16.78
CA GLU A 70 -8.43 -0.49 17.63
C GLU A 70 -8.22 -0.16 19.10
N LEU A 71 -7.30 0.79 19.39
CA LEU A 71 -6.96 1.16 20.77
C LEU A 71 -8.17 1.72 21.51
N LYS A 72 -9.05 2.45 20.84
CA LYS A 72 -10.25 3.05 21.45
C LYS A 72 -11.17 2.00 22.10
N GLU A 73 -11.14 0.77 21.62
CA GLU A 73 -12.08 -0.28 22.05
C GLU A 73 -11.56 -1.14 23.19
N ILE A 74 -10.25 -1.28 23.32
CA ILE A 74 -9.68 -2.35 24.14
C ILE A 74 -8.64 -1.89 25.17
N VAL A 75 -8.06 -0.69 25.05
CA VAL A 75 -6.95 -0.29 25.92
C VAL A 75 -7.37 0.63 27.07
N ASP A 76 -6.77 0.43 28.25
CA ASP A 76 -6.92 1.29 29.42
C ASP A 76 -5.79 2.34 29.49
N ARG A 77 -4.57 1.94 29.11
CA ARG A 77 -3.37 2.78 29.11
C ARG A 77 -2.65 2.65 27.78
N VAL A 78 -2.08 3.75 27.32
CA VAL A 78 -1.19 3.78 26.16
C VAL A 78 0.23 4.13 26.60
N THR A 79 1.20 3.39 26.07
CA THR A 79 2.62 3.71 26.19
C THR A 79 3.20 3.87 24.81
N ILE A 80 3.83 5.01 24.55
CA ILE A 80 4.38 5.34 23.25
C ILE A 80 5.89 5.12 23.28
N MET A 81 6.36 4.35 22.31
CA MET A 81 7.77 4.09 22.03
C MET A 81 8.13 4.54 20.62
N ARG A 82 9.32 5.09 20.43
CA ARG A 82 9.84 5.52 19.14
C ARG A 82 11.34 5.29 19.06
N ASP A 83 11.81 4.68 17.99
CA ASP A 83 13.23 4.35 17.77
C ASP A 83 13.86 3.61 18.99
N GLY A 84 13.10 2.67 19.59
CA GLY A 84 13.51 1.90 20.76
C GLY A 84 13.52 2.66 22.10
N LYS A 85 13.04 3.92 22.13
CA LYS A 85 13.00 4.75 23.34
C LYS A 85 11.58 4.95 23.81
N TYR A 86 11.41 4.97 25.15
CA TYR A 86 10.19 5.44 25.80
C TYR A 86 9.97 6.94 25.54
N ILE A 87 8.77 7.31 25.15
CA ILE A 87 8.38 8.71 24.90
C ILE A 87 7.40 9.18 25.96
N SER A 88 6.25 8.50 26.10
CA SER A 88 5.21 8.90 27.06
C SER A 88 4.34 7.71 27.44
N SER A 89 3.62 7.84 28.56
CA SER A 89 2.56 6.90 28.96
C SER A 89 1.44 7.68 29.66
N ALA A 90 0.20 7.34 29.32
CA ALA A 90 -0.99 7.97 29.87
C ALA A 90 -2.17 6.98 29.92
N ASN A 91 -3.21 7.26 30.73
CA ASN A 91 -4.49 6.59 30.54
C ASN A 91 -5.05 7.00 29.19
N PHE A 92 -5.64 6.08 28.50
CA PHE A 92 -6.14 6.33 27.14
C PHE A 92 -7.24 7.40 27.12
N ALA A 93 -8.06 7.44 28.18
CA ALA A 93 -9.12 8.45 28.31
C ALA A 93 -8.61 9.89 28.50
N ASP A 94 -7.36 10.06 28.98
CA ASP A 94 -6.78 11.36 29.33
C ASP A 94 -5.93 11.96 28.20
N VAL A 95 -5.73 11.23 27.11
CA VAL A 95 -4.85 11.64 26.00
C VAL A 95 -5.61 11.75 24.69
N SER A 96 -5.38 12.84 23.96
CA SER A 96 -5.99 13.00 22.63
C SER A 96 -5.28 12.14 21.58
N MET A 97 -6.02 11.69 20.57
CA MET A 97 -5.49 10.92 19.45
C MET A 97 -4.36 11.67 18.73
N ASN A 98 -4.51 12.97 18.53
CA ASN A 98 -3.47 13.81 17.92
C ASN A 98 -2.18 13.83 18.74
N LYS A 99 -2.28 13.82 20.08
CA LYS A 99 -1.11 13.74 20.96
C LYS A 99 -0.41 12.38 20.82
N ILE A 100 -1.16 11.28 20.78
CA ILE A 100 -0.61 9.93 20.55
C ILE A 100 0.16 9.91 19.22
N ILE A 101 -0.45 10.38 18.14
CA ILE A 101 0.16 10.44 16.81
C ILE A 101 1.43 11.31 16.83
N SER A 102 1.36 12.50 17.43
CA SER A 102 2.49 13.41 17.54
C SER A 102 3.67 12.77 18.27
N ASP A 103 3.41 12.08 19.38
CA ASP A 103 4.44 11.41 20.18
C ASP A 103 5.06 10.20 19.42
N MET A 104 4.25 9.44 18.67
CA MET A 104 4.71 8.34 17.82
C MET A 104 5.62 8.84 16.69
N VAL A 105 5.26 9.93 16.04
CA VAL A 105 5.98 10.47 14.86
C VAL A 105 7.12 11.40 15.25
N GLY A 106 7.02 12.06 16.41
CA GLY A 106 8.03 12.98 16.94
C GLY A 106 7.97 14.40 16.39
N ARG A 107 6.90 14.72 15.69
CA ARG A 107 6.55 16.06 15.22
C ARG A 107 5.04 16.22 15.26
N GLU A 108 4.56 17.43 15.41
CA GLU A 108 3.13 17.68 15.20
C GLU A 108 2.76 17.34 13.76
N ILE A 109 1.82 16.42 13.60
CA ILE A 109 1.19 16.16 12.31
C ILE A 109 -0.01 17.09 12.26
N THR A 110 0.12 18.16 11.49
CA THR A 110 -0.96 19.11 11.28
C THR A 110 -2.10 18.48 10.47
N GLU A 111 -1.77 17.51 9.59
CA GLU A 111 -2.72 16.74 8.79
C GLU A 111 -2.28 15.29 8.68
N GLN A 112 -3.18 14.36 9.03
CA GLN A 112 -2.96 12.92 8.88
C GLN A 112 -2.85 12.52 7.41
N PHE A 113 -3.62 13.19 6.56
CA PHE A 113 -3.62 13.04 5.12
C PHE A 113 -3.25 14.39 4.47
N PRO A 114 -1.94 14.66 4.27
CA PRO A 114 -1.54 15.90 3.62
C PRO A 114 -2.00 15.88 2.16
N ARG A 115 -2.91 16.76 1.81
CA ARG A 115 -3.40 16.90 0.45
C ARG A 115 -2.91 18.20 -0.15
N VAL A 116 -2.37 18.13 -1.37
CA VAL A 116 -1.94 19.30 -2.13
C VAL A 116 -2.86 19.46 -3.33
N SER A 117 -3.48 20.63 -3.45
CA SER A 117 -4.23 20.97 -4.64
C SER A 117 -3.26 21.39 -5.76
N CYS A 118 -3.30 20.71 -6.89
CA CYS A 118 -2.62 21.09 -8.11
C CYS A 118 -3.64 21.27 -9.23
N LYS A 119 -3.32 22.13 -10.19
CA LYS A 119 -4.14 22.24 -11.39
C LYS A 119 -3.98 20.96 -12.21
N LYS A 120 -5.07 20.29 -12.51
CA LYS A 120 -5.11 19.14 -13.41
C LYS A 120 -4.58 19.53 -14.78
N GLY A 121 -3.56 18.79 -15.24
CA GLY A 121 -2.94 19.00 -16.54
C GLY A 121 -3.63 18.24 -17.69
N GLU A 122 -2.89 17.93 -18.73
CA GLU A 122 -3.38 17.15 -19.87
C GLU A 122 -3.49 15.67 -19.55
N LYS A 123 -4.33 14.94 -20.31
CA LYS A 123 -4.40 13.47 -20.19
C LYS A 123 -3.12 12.86 -20.77
N ILE A 124 -2.31 12.25 -19.93
CA ILE A 124 -1.03 11.66 -20.34
C ILE A 124 -1.06 10.15 -20.44
N PHE A 125 -1.95 9.49 -19.69
CA PHE A 125 -2.01 8.02 -19.68
C PHE A 125 -3.44 7.53 -19.86
N GLU A 126 -3.60 6.50 -20.68
CA GLU A 126 -4.90 5.92 -20.95
C GLU A 126 -4.77 4.40 -21.14
N VAL A 127 -5.65 3.67 -20.48
CA VAL A 127 -5.84 2.22 -20.65
C VAL A 127 -7.22 2.03 -21.29
N LYS A 128 -7.29 1.30 -22.39
CA LYS A 128 -8.52 1.04 -23.14
C LYS A 128 -8.80 -0.45 -23.23
N ASN A 129 -9.98 -0.84 -22.78
CA ASN A 129 -10.52 -2.19 -22.91
C ASN A 129 -9.53 -3.29 -22.49
N LEU A 130 -8.75 -3.04 -21.42
CA LEU A 130 -7.74 -3.98 -20.93
C LEU A 130 -8.41 -5.24 -20.37
N ASN A 131 -7.95 -6.38 -20.83
CA ASN A 131 -8.33 -7.68 -20.31
C ASN A 131 -7.08 -8.52 -20.00
N ALA A 132 -7.07 -9.16 -18.83
CA ALA A 132 -6.00 -10.04 -18.39
C ALA A 132 -6.51 -11.06 -17.37
N GLY A 133 -6.17 -12.32 -17.55
CA GLY A 133 -6.60 -13.39 -16.63
C GLY A 133 -8.11 -13.38 -16.38
N ARG A 134 -8.50 -13.66 -15.13
CA ARG A 134 -9.92 -13.73 -14.73
C ARG A 134 -10.45 -12.44 -14.09
N MET A 135 -9.56 -11.64 -13.51
CA MET A 135 -9.89 -10.48 -12.66
C MET A 135 -9.60 -9.12 -13.30
N VAL A 136 -9.35 -9.07 -14.62
CA VAL A 136 -9.20 -7.81 -15.37
C VAL A 136 -10.09 -7.89 -16.60
N ARG A 137 -11.21 -7.16 -16.56
CA ARG A 137 -12.29 -7.30 -17.53
C ARG A 137 -12.72 -5.92 -18.06
N ASN A 138 -12.30 -5.63 -19.29
CA ASN A 138 -12.67 -4.37 -19.98
C ASN A 138 -12.35 -3.13 -19.15
N ILE A 139 -11.16 -3.07 -18.56
CA ILE A 139 -10.71 -1.96 -17.75
C ILE A 139 -10.41 -0.75 -18.64
N ASN A 140 -10.97 0.39 -18.24
CA ASN A 140 -10.71 1.69 -18.85
C ASN A 140 -10.28 2.67 -17.74
N ILE A 141 -9.07 3.24 -17.88
CA ILE A 141 -8.48 4.16 -16.90
C ILE A 141 -7.88 5.32 -17.67
N SER A 142 -8.04 6.53 -17.14
CA SER A 142 -7.38 7.74 -17.64
C SER A 142 -6.66 8.43 -16.50
N LEU A 143 -5.39 8.82 -16.69
CA LEU A 143 -4.64 9.63 -15.72
C LEU A 143 -4.19 10.92 -16.39
N TYR A 144 -4.19 11.96 -15.58
CA TYR A 144 -3.80 13.31 -16.02
C TYR A 144 -2.52 13.76 -15.32
N GLU A 145 -1.79 14.64 -15.97
CA GLU A 145 -0.58 15.24 -15.41
C GLU A 145 -0.89 15.94 -14.08
N GLY A 146 -0.09 15.64 -13.05
CA GLY A 146 -0.28 16.23 -11.73
C GLY A 146 -1.55 15.78 -11.00
N GLU A 147 -2.04 14.57 -11.25
CA GLU A 147 -3.21 13.98 -10.61
C GLU A 147 -2.84 12.73 -9.78
N ILE A 148 -3.47 12.56 -8.63
CA ILE A 148 -3.47 11.32 -7.88
C ILE A 148 -4.84 10.67 -8.01
N VAL A 149 -4.89 9.51 -8.66
CA VAL A 149 -6.12 8.71 -8.79
C VAL A 149 -6.09 7.56 -7.82
N GLY A 150 -7.08 7.50 -6.94
CA GLY A 150 -7.30 6.38 -6.04
C GLY A 150 -8.04 5.23 -6.73
N LEU A 151 -7.61 3.99 -6.51
CA LEU A 151 -8.31 2.80 -6.97
C LEU A 151 -8.86 2.03 -5.77
N ALA A 152 -10.15 2.16 -5.53
CA ALA A 152 -10.91 1.51 -4.47
C ALA A 152 -11.48 0.16 -4.92
N GLY A 153 -11.86 -0.68 -3.97
CA GLY A 153 -12.55 -1.94 -4.21
C GLY A 153 -12.32 -2.93 -3.07
N LEU A 154 -13.17 -3.94 -2.99
CA LEU A 154 -13.03 -5.00 -1.98
C LEU A 154 -11.80 -5.88 -2.27
N MET A 155 -11.38 -6.67 -1.27
CA MET A 155 -10.33 -7.67 -1.46
C MET A 155 -10.74 -8.65 -2.58
N GLY A 156 -9.84 -8.89 -3.53
CA GLY A 156 -10.13 -9.73 -4.70
C GLY A 156 -10.91 -9.02 -5.82
N ALA A 157 -11.09 -7.70 -5.78
CA ALA A 157 -11.78 -6.95 -6.84
C ALA A 157 -10.98 -6.87 -8.16
N GLY A 158 -9.71 -7.26 -8.18
CA GLY A 158 -8.86 -7.23 -9.38
C GLY A 158 -7.91 -6.02 -9.47
N ARG A 159 -7.75 -5.28 -8.36
CA ARG A 159 -6.91 -4.05 -8.32
C ARG A 159 -5.45 -4.36 -8.64
N THR A 160 -4.83 -5.24 -7.88
CA THR A 160 -3.43 -5.68 -8.06
C THR A 160 -3.21 -6.34 -9.42
N GLU A 161 -4.13 -7.19 -9.87
CA GLU A 161 -4.06 -7.84 -11.18
C GLU A 161 -4.11 -6.80 -12.32
N THR A 162 -4.89 -5.75 -12.15
CA THR A 162 -4.98 -4.64 -13.13
C THR A 162 -3.65 -3.89 -13.23
N THR A 163 -3.04 -3.53 -12.11
CA THR A 163 -1.75 -2.82 -12.13
C THR A 163 -0.61 -3.68 -12.64
N ARG A 164 -0.61 -4.97 -12.30
CA ARG A 164 0.36 -5.94 -12.81
C ARG A 164 0.23 -6.14 -14.32
N ALA A 165 -0.99 -6.16 -14.86
CA ALA A 165 -1.24 -6.26 -16.30
C ALA A 165 -0.82 -4.97 -17.03
N ILE A 166 -1.05 -3.78 -16.45
CA ILE A 166 -0.59 -2.50 -16.98
C ILE A 166 0.94 -2.46 -17.03
N PHE A 167 1.59 -2.95 -15.99
CA PHE A 167 3.05 -2.97 -15.86
C PHE A 167 3.73 -4.07 -16.68
N GLY A 168 2.95 -5.03 -17.23
CA GLY A 168 3.49 -6.18 -17.98
C GLY A 168 4.08 -7.27 -17.08
N ALA A 169 3.79 -7.27 -15.78
CA ALA A 169 4.13 -8.36 -14.86
C ALA A 169 3.23 -9.59 -15.09
N ASP A 170 1.97 -9.35 -15.46
CA ASP A 170 1.03 -10.39 -15.90
C ASP A 170 0.65 -10.14 -17.37
N PRO A 171 0.50 -11.20 -18.19
CA PRO A 171 0.21 -11.04 -19.59
C PRO A 171 -1.22 -10.52 -19.81
N LYS A 172 -1.38 -9.48 -20.60
CA LYS A 172 -2.69 -9.03 -21.08
C LYS A 172 -3.17 -9.90 -22.24
N THR A 173 -4.49 -10.11 -22.33
CA THR A 173 -5.13 -10.83 -23.44
C THR A 173 -5.58 -9.88 -24.55
N SER A 174 -5.99 -8.65 -24.19
CA SER A 174 -6.37 -7.60 -25.13
C SER A 174 -6.35 -6.24 -24.46
N GLY A 175 -6.53 -5.18 -25.24
CA GLY A 175 -6.57 -3.80 -24.78
C GLY A 175 -5.30 -3.04 -25.11
N GLU A 176 -5.41 -1.73 -25.04
CA GLU A 176 -4.35 -0.78 -25.37
C GLU A 176 -3.91 0.00 -24.14
N ILE A 177 -2.63 0.27 -24.05
CA ILE A 177 -2.02 1.17 -23.06
C ILE A 177 -1.37 2.30 -23.83
N ILE A 178 -1.72 3.52 -23.52
CA ILE A 178 -1.32 4.73 -24.27
C ILE A 178 -0.66 5.69 -23.27
N LEU A 179 0.51 6.19 -23.62
CA LEU A 179 1.22 7.24 -22.87
C LEU A 179 1.61 8.37 -23.81
N ASP A 180 1.30 9.61 -23.44
CA ASP A 180 1.54 10.82 -24.23
C ASP A 180 1.06 10.66 -25.69
N GLY A 181 -0.13 10.05 -25.87
CA GLY A 181 -0.75 9.79 -27.17
C GLY A 181 -0.16 8.64 -27.99
N LYS A 182 0.86 7.95 -27.47
CA LYS A 182 1.50 6.81 -28.15
C LYS A 182 1.07 5.48 -27.53
N THR A 183 0.60 4.54 -28.34
CA THR A 183 0.31 3.18 -27.90
C THR A 183 1.60 2.45 -27.54
N LEU A 184 1.63 1.84 -26.36
CA LEU A 184 2.77 1.10 -25.84
C LEU A 184 2.59 -0.40 -26.08
N ASP A 185 3.65 -1.06 -26.57
CA ASP A 185 3.71 -2.52 -26.68
C ASP A 185 4.41 -3.11 -25.45
N ILE A 186 3.65 -3.18 -24.33
CA ILE A 186 4.16 -3.71 -23.05
C ILE A 186 3.94 -5.22 -23.03
N LYS A 187 5.03 -5.99 -23.04
CA LYS A 187 5.08 -7.46 -22.92
C LYS A 187 5.72 -7.91 -21.60
N CYS A 188 6.56 -7.06 -21.03
CA CYS A 188 7.24 -7.34 -19.76
C CYS A 188 7.45 -6.02 -18.97
N PRO A 189 7.79 -6.10 -17.67
CA PRO A 189 8.03 -4.92 -16.83
C PRO A 189 9.09 -3.95 -17.40
N MET A 190 10.10 -4.47 -18.09
CA MET A 190 11.15 -3.65 -18.67
C MET A 190 10.62 -2.70 -19.76
N ASP A 191 9.60 -3.13 -20.53
CA ASP A 191 8.99 -2.28 -21.55
C ASP A 191 8.24 -1.11 -20.92
N ALA A 192 7.48 -1.36 -19.83
CA ALA A 192 6.79 -0.34 -19.07
C ALA A 192 7.78 0.66 -18.45
N ILE A 193 8.84 0.17 -17.82
CA ILE A 193 9.88 0.99 -17.20
C ILE A 193 10.54 1.91 -18.24
N LYS A 194 10.91 1.39 -19.40
CA LYS A 194 11.51 2.18 -20.49
C LYS A 194 10.54 3.24 -21.04
N ALA A 195 9.26 2.96 -21.01
CA ALA A 195 8.23 3.90 -21.42
C ALA A 195 7.92 4.98 -20.36
N GLY A 196 8.42 4.83 -19.13
CA GLY A 196 8.16 5.76 -18.03
C GLY A 196 6.95 5.39 -17.17
N VAL A 197 6.48 4.15 -17.22
CA VAL A 197 5.43 3.60 -16.34
C VAL A 197 6.07 2.66 -15.33
N VAL A 198 5.93 2.94 -14.03
CA VAL A 198 6.57 2.17 -12.97
C VAL A 198 5.58 1.73 -11.89
N LEU A 199 5.88 0.62 -11.23
CA LEU A 199 5.03 0.01 -10.21
C LEU A 199 5.80 -0.20 -8.91
N ALA A 200 5.28 0.33 -7.80
CA ALA A 200 5.64 -0.05 -6.45
C ALA A 200 4.63 -1.12 -5.99
N PRO A 201 5.02 -2.41 -5.92
CA PRO A 201 4.10 -3.52 -5.70
C PRO A 201 3.65 -3.63 -4.24
N GLU A 202 2.55 -4.36 -4.00
CA GLU A 202 1.99 -4.64 -2.68
C GLU A 202 3.00 -5.37 -1.77
N ASP A 203 3.57 -6.47 -2.25
CA ASP A 203 4.60 -7.21 -1.50
C ASP A 203 6.00 -6.71 -1.85
N ARG A 204 6.46 -5.71 -1.08
CA ARG A 204 7.79 -5.14 -1.27
C ARG A 204 8.94 -6.13 -1.08
N LYS A 205 8.76 -7.16 -0.26
CA LYS A 205 9.82 -8.15 0.04
C LYS A 205 9.94 -9.19 -1.05
N LYS A 206 8.84 -9.55 -1.68
CA LYS A 206 8.78 -10.57 -2.74
C LYS A 206 9.03 -9.96 -4.11
N ASP A 207 8.32 -8.87 -4.42
CA ASP A 207 8.26 -8.31 -5.77
C ASP A 207 8.96 -6.93 -5.88
N GLY A 208 9.18 -6.24 -4.75
CA GLY A 208 9.71 -4.89 -4.72
C GLY A 208 11.23 -4.80 -4.54
N LEU A 209 11.82 -5.65 -3.73
CA LEU A 209 13.22 -5.59 -3.32
C LEU A 209 13.92 -6.95 -3.44
N CYS A 210 15.18 -6.91 -3.82
CA CYS A 210 16.11 -8.02 -3.57
C CYS A 210 16.62 -7.90 -2.13
N THR A 211 15.87 -8.46 -1.17
CA THR A 211 16.11 -8.28 0.27
C THR A 211 17.49 -8.78 0.74
N GLY A 212 18.11 -9.71 0.01
CA GLY A 212 19.48 -10.17 0.25
C GLY A 212 20.58 -9.25 -0.29
N LEU A 213 20.24 -8.18 -1.02
CA LEU A 213 21.18 -7.23 -1.59
C LEU A 213 21.17 -5.90 -0.84
N SER A 214 22.24 -5.13 -1.02
CA SER A 214 22.37 -3.80 -0.43
C SER A 214 21.37 -2.80 -1.03
N ILE A 215 21.19 -1.66 -0.36
CA ILE A 215 20.40 -0.53 -0.87
C ILE A 215 20.97 -0.09 -2.23
N ARG A 216 22.30 0.04 -2.35
CA ARG A 216 22.99 0.38 -3.59
C ARG A 216 22.55 -0.53 -4.74
N HIS A 217 22.66 -1.83 -4.56
CA HIS A 217 22.29 -2.80 -5.60
C HIS A 217 20.80 -2.73 -5.97
N ASN A 218 19.90 -2.54 -4.98
CA ASN A 218 18.48 -2.40 -5.25
C ASN A 218 18.15 -1.13 -6.06
N LEU A 219 18.83 -0.02 -5.79
CA LEU A 219 18.68 1.22 -6.55
C LEU A 219 19.30 1.11 -7.96
N ALA A 220 20.44 0.44 -8.09
CA ALA A 220 21.18 0.30 -9.33
C ALA A 220 20.51 -0.65 -10.35
N LEU A 221 19.97 -1.79 -9.89
CA LEU A 221 19.44 -2.86 -10.75
C LEU A 221 18.49 -2.38 -11.87
N PRO A 222 17.44 -1.59 -11.60
CA PRO A 222 16.55 -1.11 -12.66
C PRO A 222 17.12 0.05 -13.47
N ASN A 223 18.30 0.58 -13.09
CA ASN A 223 18.95 1.76 -13.65
C ASN A 223 20.28 1.45 -14.35
N LEU A 224 20.55 0.17 -14.64
CA LEU A 224 21.82 -0.25 -15.24
C LEU A 224 22.10 0.43 -16.59
N ASP A 225 21.10 0.65 -17.41
CA ASP A 225 21.21 1.38 -18.67
C ASP A 225 21.64 2.84 -18.50
N TYR A 226 21.34 3.46 -17.36
CA TYR A 226 21.77 4.82 -17.01
C TYR A 226 23.18 4.87 -16.40
N ILE A 227 23.52 3.89 -15.54
CA ILE A 227 24.78 3.89 -14.79
C ILE A 227 25.93 3.17 -15.51
N CYS A 228 25.64 2.30 -16.47
CA CYS A 228 26.65 1.61 -17.25
C CYS A 228 27.15 2.45 -18.44
N ASN A 229 28.40 2.20 -18.82
CA ASN A 229 28.96 2.69 -20.07
C ASN A 229 28.52 1.78 -21.25
N VAL A 230 28.95 2.14 -22.48
CA VAL A 230 28.63 1.37 -23.70
C VAL A 230 29.18 -0.06 -23.71
N LEU A 231 30.14 -0.37 -22.83
CA LEU A 231 30.73 -1.71 -22.66
C LEU A 231 30.03 -2.51 -21.54
N GLY A 232 28.97 -1.97 -20.94
CA GLY A 232 28.25 -2.61 -19.85
C GLY A 232 28.94 -2.52 -18.47
N VAL A 233 30.01 -1.71 -18.36
CA VAL A 233 30.74 -1.51 -17.09
C VAL A 233 30.06 -0.41 -16.29
N ILE A 234 29.79 -0.67 -15.01
CA ILE A 234 29.16 0.28 -14.08
C ILE A 234 30.13 1.48 -13.87
N ASN A 235 29.58 2.67 -14.01
CA ASN A 235 30.27 3.92 -13.67
C ASN A 235 30.00 4.25 -12.20
N SER A 236 30.98 4.04 -11.34
CA SER A 236 30.85 4.22 -9.89
C SER A 236 30.36 5.62 -9.49
N ARG A 237 30.80 6.68 -10.21
CA ARG A 237 30.32 8.05 -9.90
C ARG A 237 28.83 8.21 -10.15
N ARG A 238 28.31 7.70 -11.27
CA ARG A 238 26.87 7.75 -11.58
C ARG A 238 26.07 6.91 -10.60
N GLU A 239 26.59 5.76 -10.20
CA GLU A 239 25.95 4.91 -9.20
C GLU A 239 25.92 5.60 -7.83
N ASP A 240 27.02 6.21 -7.39
CA ASP A 240 27.09 6.97 -6.14
C ASP A 240 26.11 8.16 -6.14
N ASP A 241 26.08 8.92 -7.25
CA ASP A 241 25.15 10.06 -7.42
C ASP A 241 23.68 9.60 -7.34
N LEU A 242 23.35 8.48 -7.97
CA LEU A 242 22.00 7.89 -7.93
C LEU A 242 21.63 7.50 -6.50
N CYS A 243 22.53 6.82 -5.81
CA CYS A 243 22.29 6.38 -4.43
C CYS A 243 22.16 7.56 -3.47
N THR A 244 23.04 8.55 -3.58
CA THR A 244 23.02 9.75 -2.74
C THR A 244 21.72 10.52 -2.92
N LYS A 245 21.32 10.80 -4.17
CA LYS A 245 20.05 11.47 -4.47
C LYS A 245 18.84 10.71 -3.93
N ALA A 246 18.80 9.38 -4.09
CA ALA A 246 17.70 8.58 -3.58
C ALA A 246 17.63 8.64 -2.04
N VAL A 247 18.76 8.51 -1.34
CA VAL A 247 18.81 8.56 0.12
C VAL A 247 18.41 9.94 0.65
N GLU A 248 18.91 11.02 0.06
CA GLU A 248 18.63 12.39 0.48
C GLU A 248 17.18 12.79 0.20
N ASN A 249 16.72 12.63 -1.05
CA ASN A 249 15.38 13.05 -1.47
C ASN A 249 14.27 12.31 -0.72
N LEU A 250 14.48 11.01 -0.47
CA LEU A 250 13.50 10.18 0.23
C LEU A 250 13.76 10.10 1.74
N ARG A 251 14.84 10.73 2.22
CA ARG A 251 15.23 10.67 3.64
C ARG A 251 15.27 9.22 4.14
N ILE A 252 15.96 8.34 3.40
CA ILE A 252 16.10 6.94 3.79
C ILE A 252 16.98 6.86 5.03
N LYS A 253 16.45 6.36 6.14
CA LYS A 253 17.22 6.19 7.39
C LYS A 253 18.09 4.94 7.27
N THR A 254 19.35 5.12 6.95
CA THR A 254 20.36 4.07 6.86
C THR A 254 21.73 4.58 7.28
N PRO A 255 22.59 3.75 7.89
CA PRO A 255 23.99 4.14 8.18
C PRO A 255 24.81 4.40 6.89
N ASN A 256 24.58 3.63 5.85
CA ASN A 256 25.19 3.76 4.53
C ASN A 256 24.39 2.94 3.50
N VAL A 257 24.72 3.06 2.22
CA VAL A 257 24.02 2.37 1.13
C VAL A 257 24.43 0.89 0.93
N GLU A 258 25.48 0.43 1.62
CA GLU A 258 25.95 -0.96 1.57
C GLU A 258 25.16 -1.88 2.52
N VAL A 259 24.33 -1.29 3.38
CA VAL A 259 23.45 -2.04 4.28
C VAL A 259 22.45 -2.87 3.47
N ASN A 260 22.26 -4.12 3.90
CA ASN A 260 21.28 -5.03 3.30
C ASN A 260 19.86 -4.45 3.44
N SER A 261 19.13 -4.34 2.33
CA SER A 261 17.77 -3.77 2.31
C SER A 261 16.78 -4.54 3.17
N GLY A 262 17.01 -5.84 3.39
CA GLY A 262 16.18 -6.68 4.25
C GLY A 262 16.22 -6.29 5.73
N THR A 263 17.27 -5.57 6.18
CA THR A 263 17.42 -5.13 7.57
C THR A 263 16.76 -3.80 7.89
N LEU A 264 16.28 -3.10 6.87
CA LEU A 264 15.59 -1.82 7.04
C LEU A 264 14.18 -2.00 7.62
N SER A 265 13.69 -0.96 8.31
CA SER A 265 12.28 -0.88 8.68
C SER A 265 11.38 -0.86 7.44
N GLY A 266 10.11 -1.28 7.59
CA GLY A 266 9.15 -1.34 6.49
C GLY A 266 9.03 -0.02 5.71
N GLY A 267 8.98 1.11 6.39
CA GLY A 267 8.92 2.43 5.76
C GLY A 267 10.17 2.76 4.94
N ASN A 268 11.37 2.42 5.45
CA ASN A 268 12.60 2.63 4.69
C ASN A 268 12.73 1.66 3.52
N GLN A 269 12.28 0.41 3.65
CA GLN A 269 12.16 -0.52 2.52
C GLN A 269 11.28 0.06 1.41
N GLN A 270 10.10 0.61 1.77
CA GLN A 270 9.19 1.24 0.82
C GLN A 270 9.84 2.42 0.10
N LYS A 271 10.60 3.24 0.81
CA LYS A 271 11.37 4.34 0.21
C LYS A 271 12.41 3.86 -0.78
N VAL A 272 13.10 2.74 -0.51
CA VAL A 272 14.03 2.13 -1.48
C VAL A 272 13.28 1.63 -2.72
N VAL A 273 12.10 1.00 -2.55
CA VAL A 273 11.25 0.57 -3.68
C VAL A 273 10.89 1.75 -4.58
N VAL A 274 10.52 2.88 -3.99
CA VAL A 274 10.17 4.08 -4.78
C VAL A 274 11.44 4.74 -5.35
N GLY A 275 12.50 4.82 -4.56
CA GLY A 275 13.78 5.45 -4.94
C GLY A 275 14.38 4.91 -6.22
N LYS A 276 14.27 3.59 -6.42
CA LYS A 276 14.77 2.96 -7.65
C LYS A 276 14.05 3.43 -8.93
N TRP A 277 12.82 3.92 -8.79
CA TRP A 277 12.01 4.42 -9.91
C TRP A 277 12.17 5.92 -10.14
N LEU A 278 12.38 6.71 -9.07
CA LEU A 278 12.54 8.16 -9.16
C LEU A 278 13.83 8.60 -9.86
N ALA A 279 14.80 7.71 -10.01
CA ALA A 279 16.02 7.96 -10.78
C ALA A 279 15.78 7.98 -12.29
N ARG A 280 14.58 7.56 -12.73
CA ARG A 280 14.16 7.55 -14.13
C ARG A 280 13.13 8.65 -14.39
N ASP A 281 13.01 9.06 -15.64
CA ASP A 281 12.01 10.04 -16.08
C ASP A 281 10.62 9.39 -16.13
N SER A 282 10.12 8.98 -14.94
CA SER A 282 8.82 8.33 -14.81
C SER A 282 7.71 9.34 -15.05
N ARG A 283 6.77 9.02 -15.96
CA ARG A 283 5.57 9.82 -16.24
C ARG A 283 4.38 9.35 -15.43
N VAL A 284 4.34 8.05 -15.13
CA VAL A 284 3.27 7.39 -14.36
C VAL A 284 3.88 6.53 -13.26
N VAL A 285 3.46 6.75 -12.04
CA VAL A 285 3.87 5.94 -10.87
C VAL A 285 2.64 5.27 -10.27
N ILE A 286 2.66 3.95 -10.24
CA ILE A 286 1.59 3.15 -9.65
C ILE A 286 2.05 2.67 -8.28
N PHE A 287 1.25 2.94 -7.24
CA PHE A 287 1.46 2.47 -5.88
C PHE A 287 0.39 1.45 -5.52
N ASP A 288 0.78 0.21 -5.31
CA ASP A 288 -0.12 -0.85 -4.87
C ASP A 288 0.07 -1.11 -3.38
N GLU A 289 -0.91 -0.71 -2.55
CA GLU A 289 -0.91 -0.82 -1.09
C GLU A 289 0.40 -0.33 -0.42
N PRO A 290 0.93 0.86 -0.78
CA PRO A 290 2.28 1.27 -0.38
C PRO A 290 2.42 1.55 1.12
N THR A 291 1.32 1.67 1.82
CA THR A 291 1.25 1.99 3.25
C THR A 291 0.96 0.77 4.12
N ARG A 292 0.80 -0.41 3.50
CA ARG A 292 0.52 -1.65 4.21
C ARG A 292 1.71 -2.10 5.04
N GLY A 293 1.47 -2.32 6.35
CA GLY A 293 2.49 -2.81 7.29
C GLY A 293 3.65 -1.83 7.53
N ILE A 294 3.38 -0.53 7.46
CA ILE A 294 4.29 0.53 7.88
C ILE A 294 3.61 1.40 8.94
N ASP A 295 4.42 2.05 9.76
CA ASP A 295 3.93 2.92 10.83
C ASP A 295 3.34 4.25 10.29
N ILE A 296 2.54 4.92 11.12
CA ILE A 296 1.83 6.17 10.75
C ILE A 296 2.79 7.26 10.25
N GLY A 297 3.97 7.38 10.87
CA GLY A 297 4.96 8.37 10.44
C GLY A 297 5.47 8.09 9.04
N ALA A 298 5.75 6.81 8.73
CA ALA A 298 6.15 6.37 7.41
C ALA A 298 5.01 6.52 6.39
N LYS A 299 3.74 6.27 6.76
CA LYS A 299 2.58 6.53 5.89
C LYS A 299 2.55 7.98 5.42
N VAL A 300 2.65 8.94 6.35
CA VAL A 300 2.65 10.38 6.03
C VAL A 300 3.82 10.74 5.10
N GLU A 301 4.99 10.12 5.28
CA GLU A 301 6.13 10.35 4.37
C GLU A 301 5.86 9.84 2.95
N ILE A 302 5.17 8.71 2.80
CA ILE A 302 4.74 8.20 1.48
C ILE A 302 3.68 9.11 0.85
N TYR A 303 2.72 9.64 1.62
CA TYR A 303 1.74 10.60 1.10
C TYR A 303 2.41 11.90 0.63
N ASN A 304 3.35 12.42 1.40
CA ASN A 304 4.13 13.59 0.99
C ASN A 304 4.91 13.31 -0.30
N LEU A 305 5.48 12.13 -0.45
CA LEU A 305 6.16 11.72 -1.66
C LEU A 305 5.21 11.69 -2.87
N MET A 306 4.01 11.12 -2.74
CA MET A 306 3.00 11.15 -3.82
C MET A 306 2.64 12.59 -4.20
N ASN A 307 2.50 13.48 -3.21
CA ASN A 307 2.25 14.89 -3.45
C ASN A 307 3.42 15.59 -4.16
N GLU A 308 4.66 15.25 -3.86
CA GLU A 308 5.81 15.80 -4.58
C GLU A 308 5.85 15.29 -6.04
N LEU A 309 5.54 14.02 -6.28
CA LEU A 309 5.40 13.49 -7.64
C LEU A 309 4.32 14.25 -8.43
N LYS A 310 3.16 14.44 -7.82
CA LYS A 310 2.05 15.22 -8.36
C LYS A 310 2.46 16.66 -8.71
N LYS A 311 3.15 17.36 -7.81
CA LYS A 311 3.66 18.72 -8.05
C LYS A 311 4.62 18.80 -9.25
N ASN A 312 5.37 17.73 -9.48
CA ASN A 312 6.30 17.61 -10.59
C ASN A 312 5.62 17.15 -11.91
N GLY A 313 4.29 17.14 -11.95
CA GLY A 313 3.53 16.78 -13.14
C GLY A 313 3.42 15.27 -13.40
N ILE A 314 3.90 14.42 -12.49
CA ILE A 314 3.81 12.97 -12.63
C ILE A 314 2.37 12.53 -12.28
N ALA A 315 1.79 11.67 -13.11
CA ALA A 315 0.51 11.04 -12.77
C ALA A 315 0.72 9.88 -11.78
N VAL A 316 -0.09 9.85 -10.74
CA VAL A 316 0.00 8.84 -9.69
C VAL A 316 -1.29 8.02 -9.66
N MET A 317 -1.17 6.70 -9.71
CA MET A 317 -2.25 5.77 -9.37
C MET A 317 -1.96 5.18 -7.99
N PHE A 318 -2.93 5.27 -7.09
CA PHE A 318 -2.79 4.84 -5.71
C PHE A 318 -3.87 3.83 -5.33
N ILE A 319 -3.45 2.62 -4.99
CA ILE A 319 -4.34 1.57 -4.49
C ILE A 319 -4.19 1.50 -2.98
N SER A 320 -5.30 1.54 -2.26
CA SER A 320 -5.35 1.26 -0.83
C SER A 320 -6.63 0.49 -0.46
N SER A 321 -6.50 -0.40 0.50
CA SER A 321 -7.63 -1.05 1.17
C SER A 321 -8.23 -0.16 2.28
N GLU A 322 -7.52 0.90 2.67
CA GLU A 322 -7.96 1.86 3.69
C GLU A 322 -8.69 3.03 3.00
N MET A 323 -10.02 3.07 3.07
CA MET A 323 -10.82 4.15 2.46
C MET A 323 -10.42 5.56 2.92
N PRO A 324 -10.10 5.79 4.22
CA PRO A 324 -9.66 7.11 4.66
C PRO A 324 -8.39 7.60 3.93
N GLU A 325 -7.49 6.70 3.54
CA GLU A 325 -6.30 7.04 2.77
C GLU A 325 -6.68 7.53 1.36
N LEU A 326 -7.54 6.76 0.67
CA LEU A 326 -8.01 7.14 -0.67
C LEU A 326 -8.73 8.47 -0.66
N MET A 327 -9.66 8.67 0.27
CA MET A 327 -10.44 9.91 0.40
C MET A 327 -9.57 11.11 0.83
N GLY A 328 -8.49 10.85 1.60
CA GLY A 328 -7.60 11.89 2.09
C GLY A 328 -6.53 12.35 1.09
N ILE A 329 -6.10 11.48 0.18
CA ILE A 329 -4.94 11.71 -0.70
C ILE A 329 -5.31 11.86 -2.17
N ALA A 330 -6.29 11.09 -2.66
CA ALA A 330 -6.66 11.11 -4.08
C ALA A 330 -7.41 12.39 -4.47
N ASP A 331 -7.27 12.77 -5.72
CA ASP A 331 -8.08 13.83 -6.35
C ASP A 331 -9.39 13.26 -6.91
N ARG A 332 -9.33 11.99 -7.33
CA ARG A 332 -10.42 11.25 -7.94
C ARG A 332 -10.31 9.78 -7.54
N ILE A 333 -11.43 9.11 -7.34
CA ILE A 333 -11.48 7.71 -6.92
C ILE A 333 -12.24 6.90 -7.97
N MET A 334 -11.57 5.89 -8.52
CA MET A 334 -12.19 4.85 -9.33
C MET A 334 -12.51 3.65 -8.44
N VAL A 335 -13.65 3.04 -8.63
CA VAL A 335 -14.08 1.89 -7.83
C VAL A 335 -14.10 0.64 -8.69
N MET A 336 -13.50 -0.44 -8.19
CA MET A 336 -13.48 -1.75 -8.83
C MET A 336 -14.36 -2.76 -8.10
N CYS A 337 -15.07 -3.58 -8.88
CA CYS A 337 -15.80 -4.75 -8.42
C CYS A 337 -15.69 -5.86 -9.46
N ASP A 338 -15.35 -7.08 -9.04
CA ASP A 338 -15.27 -8.29 -9.88
C ASP A 338 -14.54 -8.05 -11.23
N GLY A 339 -13.37 -7.40 -11.15
CA GLY A 339 -12.52 -7.15 -12.30
C GLY A 339 -12.98 -6.05 -13.26
N ARG A 340 -13.91 -5.18 -12.86
CA ARG A 340 -14.43 -4.08 -13.67
C ARG A 340 -14.41 -2.77 -12.89
N ILE A 341 -14.28 -1.64 -13.60
CA ILE A 341 -14.55 -0.33 -13.03
C ILE A 341 -16.08 -0.15 -12.98
N THR A 342 -16.63 0.07 -11.79
CA THR A 342 -18.07 0.24 -11.54
C THR A 342 -18.48 1.69 -11.41
N GLY A 343 -17.52 2.58 -11.17
CA GLY A 343 -17.77 4.02 -11.13
C GLY A 343 -16.50 4.82 -10.86
N GLU A 344 -16.67 6.12 -10.97
CA GLU A 344 -15.66 7.12 -10.73
C GLU A 344 -16.31 8.28 -9.96
N LEU A 345 -15.64 8.75 -8.94
CA LEU A 345 -16.10 9.84 -8.06
C LEU A 345 -15.00 10.90 -7.96
N SER A 346 -15.37 12.16 -8.00
CA SER A 346 -14.50 13.21 -7.46
C SER A 346 -14.36 13.01 -5.95
N VAL A 347 -13.25 13.47 -5.37
CA VAL A 347 -13.06 13.28 -3.93
C VAL A 347 -14.08 14.08 -3.11
N GLU A 348 -14.59 15.19 -3.65
CA GLU A 348 -15.63 16.01 -3.04
C GLU A 348 -16.98 15.27 -2.95
N GLU A 349 -17.26 14.36 -3.88
CA GLU A 349 -18.47 13.55 -3.94
C GLU A 349 -18.29 12.18 -3.26
N ALA A 350 -17.05 11.77 -3.01
CA ALA A 350 -16.73 10.47 -2.46
C ALA A 350 -17.14 10.37 -0.98
N THR A 351 -18.00 9.42 -0.67
CA THR A 351 -18.29 8.97 0.70
C THR A 351 -17.95 7.50 0.83
N GLN A 352 -17.63 7.05 2.04
CA GLN A 352 -17.36 5.62 2.28
C GLN A 352 -18.55 4.74 1.84
N GLU A 353 -19.77 5.20 2.08
CA GLU A 353 -21.00 4.50 1.71
C GLU A 353 -21.15 4.36 0.20
N GLU A 354 -20.88 5.44 -0.56
CA GLU A 354 -20.99 5.42 -2.01
C GLU A 354 -19.89 4.55 -2.65
N ILE A 355 -18.65 4.63 -2.15
CA ILE A 355 -17.55 3.75 -2.58
C ILE A 355 -17.91 2.29 -2.32
N MET A 356 -18.42 1.97 -1.11
CA MET A 356 -18.85 0.61 -0.76
C MET A 356 -20.02 0.13 -1.60
N ARG A 357 -21.00 1.00 -1.87
CA ARG A 357 -22.13 0.69 -2.75
C ARG A 357 -21.63 0.29 -4.14
N MET A 358 -20.73 1.07 -4.74
CA MET A 358 -20.15 0.76 -6.05
C MET A 358 -19.30 -0.52 -6.02
N ALA A 359 -18.57 -0.78 -4.93
CA ALA A 359 -17.74 -1.97 -4.77
C ALA A 359 -18.57 -3.26 -4.58
N ALA A 360 -19.83 -3.15 -4.09
CA ALA A 360 -20.72 -4.28 -3.82
C ALA A 360 -21.80 -4.49 -4.89
N ASP A 361 -22.15 -3.47 -5.68
CA ASP A 361 -23.36 -3.44 -6.52
C ASP A 361 -23.34 -4.39 -7.73
N PHE A 362 -22.16 -4.92 -8.08
CA PHE A 362 -22.04 -5.82 -9.23
C PHE A 362 -22.59 -7.22 -8.94
N GLU A 363 -22.54 -7.68 -7.71
CA GLU A 363 -23.12 -8.98 -7.31
C GLU A 363 -24.65 -8.99 -7.43
N LYS A 364 -25.34 -7.89 -7.06
CA LYS A 364 -26.79 -7.77 -7.19
C LYS A 364 -27.27 -7.82 -8.64
N LYS A 365 -26.59 -7.13 -9.57
CA LYS A 365 -26.98 -7.14 -10.98
C LYS A 365 -26.79 -8.50 -11.65
N GLN A 366 -25.83 -9.31 -11.21
CA GLN A 366 -25.68 -10.68 -11.74
C GLN A 366 -26.70 -11.66 -11.16
N SER A 367 -27.11 -11.53 -9.90
CA SER A 367 -28.20 -12.33 -9.33
C SER A 367 -29.55 -12.02 -10.01
N ASP A 368 -29.84 -10.73 -10.23
CA ASP A 368 -31.08 -10.28 -10.90
C ASP A 368 -31.14 -10.72 -12.39
N VAL A 369 -29.99 -10.79 -13.07
CA VAL A 369 -29.93 -11.30 -14.47
C VAL A 369 -30.05 -12.82 -14.51
N LYS A 370 -29.49 -13.54 -13.54
CA LYS A 370 -29.63 -15.02 -13.47
C LYS A 370 -31.04 -15.43 -13.08
N GLU A 371 -31.71 -14.70 -12.21
CA GLU A 371 -33.16 -14.97 -11.89
C GLU A 371 -34.07 -14.66 -13.08
N LYS A 372 -33.78 -13.64 -13.89
CA LYS A 372 -34.57 -13.32 -15.12
C LYS A 372 -34.31 -14.25 -16.30
N VAL A 373 -33.24 -15.01 -16.30
CA VAL A 373 -32.90 -15.96 -17.37
C VAL A 373 -33.41 -17.39 -17.02
N ASN A 374 -33.65 -17.68 -15.74
CA ASN A 374 -34.09 -18.98 -15.26
C ASN A 374 -35.57 -18.99 -14.83
N GLY A 375 -36.31 -17.92 -15.03
CA GLY A 375 -37.77 -17.82 -14.88
C GLY A 375 -38.41 -17.57 -16.24
#